data_108a815c20e63319ed21c273a9abd1a0
#
_entry.id   108a815c20e63319ed21c273a9abd1a0
#
_cell.length_a   1.000
_cell.length_b   1.000
_cell.length_c   1.000
_cell.angle_alpha   90.00
_cell.angle_beta   90.00
_cell.angle_gamma   90.00
#
_symmetry.space_group_name_H-M   'P 1'
#
loop_
_entity.id
_entity.type
_entity.pdbx_description
1 polymer ?
#
loop_
_entity_poly.entity_id
_entity_poly.type
_entity_poly.pdbx_seq_one_letter_code
_entity_poly.pdbx_strand_id
1 'polypeptide(L)'
;MRKKISLMLAAALTAGLALTGCGGSKTSDTTESPAGAGNETTAEVNGEDVDTTGYLVAALNADIQTADVQKTSKDYEVPFNIFDRLVDVEVDADGNSKIVPSLAESWDISDDGLEYTFHLRQGVKFHNGNDFTAEDVAYTFHRLLTVEGGVNTEFIDQIKGADELLAGETDTLEGVEVVDDYTIKVTLKEPFAGFLASISSPGVSIYDSEATEAAGDQFGMDPAVTVGTGPFEFASWSFNNQLVLTRNEDYWNGASELPGVVIKIIPDTETQSMMFESGELDILDLDYAADSVDRFVETYPDQIVQGPRVGIVYFTMNFNQEPFQDVRVRKAVQMSIDRQAILDALYGGRGQVEQGIFPHGLIGFNPDQEEIKYDPEAAKALLAEAGYADGFDMEIAADSSASDTMTMALEIVSDQLAEVGINAQIKNYDESTWLETRKSGELGSFMSTWSADYNDPDNFIYTFFGNEEKTKIRSINYPDTSVMERVAKARTIVDEDERLAEYKALEEKIVHEDAAWVPMFSRLHLFAVSKRVQGFAPLWSGLSDQLFYHISLSE
;
A
#
# COMPACT_ATOMS: atom_id res chain seq x y z
N MET A 1 -49.52 22.26 -8.41
CA MET A 1 -50.29 21.33 -9.28
C MET A 1 -49.59 19.99 -9.16
N ARG A 2 -50.03 19.05 -8.28
CA ARG A 2 -51.02 17.96 -8.52
C ARG A 2 -50.75 17.28 -9.86
N LYS A 3 -50.31 16.02 -9.92
CA LYS A 3 -50.96 14.71 -9.58
C LYS A 3 -49.85 13.64 -9.70
N LYS A 4 -49.59 12.72 -8.76
CA LYS A 4 -50.34 11.50 -8.36
C LYS A 4 -50.48 10.41 -9.44
N ILE A 5 -50.13 9.19 -8.96
CA ILE A 5 -50.80 7.87 -9.14
C ILE A 5 -49.95 6.94 -9.97
N SER A 6 -49.77 5.64 -9.72
CA SER A 6 -50.19 4.69 -8.68
C SER A 6 -49.41 3.39 -8.85
N LEU A 7 -49.26 2.71 -7.73
CA LEU A 7 -49.16 1.25 -7.52
C LEU A 7 -49.92 0.37 -8.52
N MET A 8 -49.37 -0.80 -8.83
CA MET A 8 -50.12 -2.06 -8.80
C MET A 8 -49.25 -3.26 -8.48
N LEU A 9 -49.62 -3.92 -7.42
CA LEU A 9 -49.29 -5.25 -6.94
C LEU A 9 -50.12 -6.26 -7.73
N ALA A 10 -49.59 -7.44 -8.07
CA ALA A 10 -50.40 -8.67 -8.01
C ALA A 10 -49.45 -9.91 -7.99
N ALA A 11 -49.66 -10.66 -6.93
CA ALA A 11 -49.15 -12.04 -6.76
C ALA A 11 -50.13 -13.03 -7.43
N ALA A 12 -49.65 -14.20 -7.84
CA ALA A 12 -50.37 -15.45 -7.76
C ALA A 12 -49.47 -16.67 -7.82
N LEU A 13 -49.58 -17.45 -6.79
CA LEU A 13 -49.24 -18.88 -6.62
C LEU A 13 -49.94 -19.77 -7.63
N THR A 14 -49.36 -20.97 -7.90
CA THR A 14 -49.83 -22.35 -7.55
C THR A 14 -49.05 -23.36 -8.38
N ALA A 15 -48.31 -24.23 -7.81
CA ALA A 15 -48.51 -25.61 -7.35
C ALA A 15 -49.03 -26.60 -8.47
N GLY A 16 -48.29 -27.66 -8.68
CA GLY A 16 -48.72 -28.84 -9.45
C GLY A 16 -47.71 -29.98 -9.38
N LEU A 17 -47.91 -30.88 -8.42
CA LEU A 17 -47.29 -32.21 -8.36
C LEU A 17 -47.89 -33.13 -9.43
N ALA A 18 -47.07 -34.02 -10.00
CA ALA A 18 -47.50 -35.41 -10.26
C ALA A 18 -46.30 -36.32 -10.51
N LEU A 19 -46.30 -37.39 -9.72
CA LEU A 19 -45.47 -38.59 -9.75
C LEU A 19 -45.77 -39.50 -10.94
N THR A 20 -44.77 -40.28 -11.31
CA THR A 20 -44.73 -41.73 -11.61
C THR A 20 -43.46 -42.00 -12.39
N GLY A 21 -42.66 -43.02 -12.21
CA GLY A 21 -42.60 -44.17 -11.37
C GLY A 21 -41.63 -45.20 -11.97
N CYS A 22 -40.89 -45.85 -11.10
CA CYS A 22 -40.24 -47.16 -11.18
C CYS A 22 -39.23 -47.55 -12.25
N GLY A 23 -38.06 -47.99 -11.80
CA GLY A 23 -37.40 -49.17 -12.37
C GLY A 23 -35.90 -49.27 -12.16
N GLY A 24 -35.44 -50.04 -11.13
CA GLY A 24 -34.30 -50.93 -11.25
C GLY A 24 -32.99 -50.54 -10.59
N SER A 25 -32.80 -51.09 -9.41
CA SER A 25 -31.63 -51.20 -8.58
C SER A 25 -30.30 -51.52 -9.29
N LYS A 26 -29.21 -50.88 -8.83
CA LYS A 26 -28.00 -51.56 -8.34
C LYS A 26 -27.21 -50.64 -7.44
N THR A 27 -27.13 -51.03 -6.18
CA THR A 27 -26.19 -50.53 -5.18
C THR A 27 -24.76 -50.78 -5.63
N SER A 28 -23.94 -49.77 -5.62
CA SER A 28 -22.53 -49.89 -5.32
C SER A 28 -22.14 -48.66 -4.48
N ASP A 29 -21.99 -48.93 -3.18
CA ASP A 29 -21.23 -48.07 -2.25
C ASP A 29 -19.82 -47.90 -2.82
N THR A 30 -19.51 -46.66 -3.17
CA THR A 30 -18.13 -46.16 -3.17
C THR A 30 -18.16 -44.84 -2.46
N THR A 31 -17.77 -44.86 -1.20
CA THR A 31 -17.22 -43.72 -0.48
C THR A 31 -15.98 -43.26 -1.24
N GLU A 32 -16.15 -42.28 -2.11
CA GLU A 32 -15.03 -41.47 -2.57
C GLU A 32 -14.66 -40.52 -1.44
N SER A 33 -13.57 -40.82 -0.76
CA SER A 33 -12.74 -39.81 -0.10
C SER A 33 -12.34 -38.76 -1.14
N PRO A 34 -12.28 -37.47 -0.80
CA PRO A 34 -11.69 -36.49 -1.71
C PRO A 34 -10.22 -36.95 -1.94
N ALA A 35 -9.95 -37.35 -3.16
CA ALA A 35 -8.60 -37.61 -3.63
C ALA A 35 -7.79 -36.34 -3.44
N GLY A 36 -6.61 -36.47 -2.86
CA GLY A 36 -5.66 -35.40 -2.69
C GLY A 36 -5.46 -34.65 -4.02
N ALA A 37 -5.49 -33.35 -3.95
CA ALA A 37 -5.08 -32.48 -5.03
C ALA A 37 -3.60 -32.79 -5.30
N GLY A 38 -3.34 -33.57 -6.35
CA GLY A 38 -2.00 -33.68 -6.89
C GLY A 38 -1.60 -32.30 -7.40
N ASN A 39 -0.36 -31.92 -7.19
CA ASN A 39 0.20 -30.73 -7.82
C ASN A 39 -0.14 -30.79 -9.32
N GLU A 40 -1.05 -29.91 -9.77
CA GLU A 40 -1.26 -29.70 -11.19
C GLU A 40 0.02 -29.02 -11.71
N THR A 41 0.81 -29.75 -12.47
CA THR A 41 2.07 -29.28 -13.08
C THR A 41 1.84 -28.64 -14.45
N THR A 42 0.59 -28.35 -14.80
CA THR A 42 0.21 -27.70 -16.04
C THR A 42 -0.75 -26.54 -15.76
N ALA A 43 -0.56 -25.43 -16.46
CA ALA A 43 -1.49 -24.30 -16.49
C ALA A 43 -1.90 -24.05 -17.94
N GLU A 44 -3.14 -23.67 -18.15
CA GLU A 44 -3.61 -23.26 -19.49
C GLU A 44 -3.13 -21.82 -19.74
N VAL A 45 -2.29 -21.65 -20.77
CA VAL A 45 -1.79 -20.36 -21.24
C VAL A 45 -2.18 -20.22 -22.71
N ASN A 46 -2.99 -19.21 -23.03
CA ASN A 46 -3.49 -18.95 -24.39
C ASN A 46 -4.12 -20.19 -25.09
N GLY A 47 -4.77 -21.08 -24.29
CA GLY A 47 -5.42 -22.29 -24.80
C GLY A 47 -4.47 -23.49 -24.98
N GLU A 48 -3.26 -23.40 -24.53
CA GLU A 48 -2.27 -24.48 -24.49
C GLU A 48 -1.89 -24.81 -23.04
N ASP A 49 -1.72 -26.10 -22.72
CA ASP A 49 -1.20 -26.55 -21.42
C ASP A 49 0.30 -26.25 -21.31
N VAL A 50 0.68 -25.36 -20.42
CA VAL A 50 2.09 -25.06 -20.10
C VAL A 50 2.54 -25.90 -18.91
N ASP A 51 3.68 -26.57 -19.05
CA ASP A 51 4.33 -27.28 -17.94
C ASP A 51 4.88 -26.26 -16.92
N THR A 52 4.28 -26.21 -15.74
CA THR A 52 4.68 -25.33 -14.64
C THR A 52 5.61 -26.03 -13.64
N THR A 53 6.16 -27.20 -14.01
CA THR A 53 7.17 -27.88 -13.19
C THR A 53 8.37 -26.97 -12.96
N GLY A 54 8.71 -26.72 -11.70
CA GLY A 54 9.80 -25.82 -11.33
C GLY A 54 9.43 -24.35 -11.24
N TYR A 55 8.16 -23.99 -11.42
CA TYR A 55 7.69 -22.65 -11.11
C TYR A 55 7.65 -22.42 -9.60
N LEU A 56 7.81 -21.15 -9.21
CA LEU A 56 7.47 -20.71 -7.87
C LEU A 56 5.96 -20.73 -7.69
N VAL A 57 5.47 -21.14 -6.52
CA VAL A 57 4.04 -21.10 -6.20
C VAL A 57 3.81 -20.14 -5.04
N ALA A 58 3.11 -19.05 -5.32
CA ALA A 58 2.64 -18.05 -4.36
C ALA A 58 1.12 -18.08 -4.23
N ALA A 59 0.55 -17.35 -3.29
CA ALA A 59 -0.90 -17.23 -3.14
C ALA A 59 -1.32 -15.79 -2.81
N LEU A 60 -2.51 -15.42 -3.28
CA LEU A 60 -3.26 -14.24 -2.86
C LEU A 60 -4.56 -14.67 -2.17
N ASN A 61 -5.03 -13.87 -1.22
CA ASN A 61 -6.31 -14.08 -0.53
C ASN A 61 -7.53 -13.57 -1.33
N ALA A 62 -7.29 -12.75 -2.35
CA ALA A 62 -8.31 -12.27 -3.28
C ALA A 62 -7.71 -12.13 -4.68
N ASP A 63 -8.56 -12.24 -5.68
CA ASP A 63 -8.15 -12.02 -7.06
C ASP A 63 -7.87 -10.52 -7.32
N ILE A 64 -6.98 -10.22 -8.25
CA ILE A 64 -6.74 -8.85 -8.69
C ILE A 64 -7.99 -8.33 -9.44
N GLN A 65 -8.19 -7.02 -9.41
CA GLN A 65 -9.25 -6.39 -10.20
C GLN A 65 -8.81 -6.14 -11.63
N THR A 66 -7.55 -5.75 -11.78
CA THR A 66 -6.91 -5.46 -13.06
C THR A 66 -5.40 -5.39 -12.87
N ALA A 67 -4.63 -5.68 -13.91
CA ALA A 67 -3.20 -5.38 -13.96
C ALA A 67 -2.89 -3.97 -14.50
N ASP A 68 -3.91 -3.16 -14.86
CA ASP A 68 -3.75 -1.75 -15.22
C ASP A 68 -3.59 -0.90 -13.95
N VAL A 69 -2.34 -0.60 -13.57
CA VAL A 69 -2.03 0.16 -12.36
C VAL A 69 -2.55 1.60 -12.36
N GLN A 70 -2.96 2.12 -13.51
CA GLN A 70 -3.60 3.43 -13.59
C GLN A 70 -5.09 3.38 -13.20
N LYS A 71 -5.68 2.18 -13.08
CA LYS A 71 -7.07 1.93 -12.68
C LYS A 71 -7.21 1.23 -11.33
N THR A 72 -6.12 0.93 -10.64
CA THR A 72 -6.14 0.35 -9.29
C THR A 72 -5.13 1.05 -8.38
N SER A 73 -5.46 1.18 -7.09
CA SER A 73 -4.54 1.66 -6.05
C SER A 73 -4.07 0.52 -5.12
N LYS A 74 -4.26 -0.71 -5.55
CA LYS A 74 -3.88 -1.97 -4.89
C LYS A 74 -3.69 -3.04 -5.97
N ASP A 75 -3.45 -4.28 -5.58
CA ASP A 75 -3.32 -5.41 -6.51
C ASP A 75 -2.06 -5.29 -7.40
N TYR A 76 -0.94 -4.84 -6.81
CA TYR A 76 0.31 -4.62 -7.55
C TYR A 76 1.17 -5.86 -7.72
N GLU A 77 0.76 -7.03 -7.21
CA GLU A 77 1.51 -8.29 -7.30
C GLU A 77 1.93 -8.64 -8.73
N VAL A 78 0.99 -8.63 -9.68
CA VAL A 78 1.30 -8.85 -11.10
C VAL A 78 2.06 -7.66 -11.69
N PRO A 79 1.59 -6.42 -11.56
CA PRO A 79 2.26 -5.24 -12.11
C PRO A 79 3.73 -5.09 -11.72
N PHE A 80 4.10 -5.35 -10.46
CA PHE A 80 5.51 -5.28 -10.03
C PHE A 80 6.44 -6.21 -10.80
N ASN A 81 5.90 -7.30 -11.32
CA ASN A 81 6.65 -8.35 -11.99
C ASN A 81 6.62 -8.28 -13.51
N ILE A 82 5.66 -7.53 -14.10
CA ILE A 82 5.52 -7.41 -15.57
C ILE A 82 5.87 -6.03 -16.12
N PHE A 83 5.94 -5.01 -15.26
CA PHE A 83 6.27 -3.64 -15.67
C PHE A 83 7.51 -3.12 -14.95
N ASP A 84 8.21 -2.20 -15.61
CA ASP A 84 9.23 -1.36 -14.98
C ASP A 84 8.77 0.10 -14.92
N ARG A 85 9.49 0.90 -14.12
CA ARG A 85 9.33 2.34 -13.96
C ARG A 85 10.58 3.07 -14.46
N LEU A 86 10.57 4.39 -14.53
CA LEU A 86 11.78 5.15 -14.88
C LEU A 86 12.88 4.98 -13.83
N VAL A 87 12.49 5.01 -12.57
CA VAL A 87 13.36 4.83 -11.41
C VAL A 87 12.71 3.85 -10.44
N ASP A 88 13.49 3.28 -9.53
CA ASP A 88 13.01 2.35 -8.52
C ASP A 88 13.57 2.69 -7.13
N VAL A 89 13.11 1.98 -6.10
CA VAL A 89 13.60 2.10 -4.73
C VAL A 89 14.36 0.84 -4.35
N GLU A 90 15.61 1.00 -3.95
CA GLU A 90 16.40 -0.08 -3.35
C GLU A 90 16.47 0.13 -1.84
N VAL A 91 16.29 -0.95 -1.09
CA VAL A 91 16.45 -0.97 0.36
C VAL A 91 17.68 -1.79 0.70
N ASP A 92 18.62 -1.20 1.45
CA ASP A 92 19.84 -1.90 1.87
C ASP A 92 19.60 -2.85 3.08
N ALA A 93 20.63 -3.59 3.46
CA ALA A 93 20.54 -4.54 4.57
C ALA A 93 20.26 -3.89 5.95
N ASP A 94 20.52 -2.60 6.08
CA ASP A 94 20.27 -1.82 7.29
C ASP A 94 18.88 -1.15 7.28
N GLY A 95 18.11 -1.34 6.18
CA GLY A 95 16.76 -0.78 6.01
C GLY A 95 16.75 0.64 5.47
N ASN A 96 17.89 1.18 4.98
CA ASN A 96 17.90 2.49 4.36
C ASN A 96 17.44 2.39 2.91
N SER A 97 16.58 3.30 2.50
CA SER A 97 16.04 3.37 1.15
C SER A 97 16.72 4.45 0.32
N LYS A 98 16.89 4.19 -0.97
CA LYS A 98 17.40 5.15 -1.96
C LYS A 98 16.74 4.95 -3.32
N ILE A 99 16.64 6.03 -4.09
CA ILE A 99 16.22 5.98 -5.49
C ILE A 99 17.35 5.46 -6.35
N VAL A 100 17.04 4.52 -7.23
CA VAL A 100 18.00 3.89 -8.16
C VAL A 100 17.49 3.94 -9.60
N PRO A 101 18.42 3.92 -10.60
CA PRO A 101 18.07 3.81 -12.01
C PRO A 101 17.31 2.53 -12.35
N SER A 102 16.25 2.66 -13.19
CA SER A 102 15.53 1.55 -13.81
C SER A 102 15.48 1.75 -15.32
N LEU A 103 14.34 2.04 -15.96
CA LEU A 103 14.28 2.34 -17.41
C LEU A 103 15.03 3.63 -17.78
N ALA A 104 15.15 4.59 -16.87
CA ALA A 104 16.12 5.67 -16.99
C ALA A 104 17.47 5.19 -16.42
N GLU A 105 18.54 5.25 -17.21
CA GLU A 105 19.91 4.92 -16.74
C GLU A 105 20.53 6.04 -15.92
N SER A 106 20.06 7.29 -16.11
CA SER A 106 20.44 8.48 -15.35
C SER A 106 19.44 9.60 -15.57
N TRP A 107 19.57 10.65 -14.77
CA TRP A 107 18.78 11.89 -14.91
C TRP A 107 19.60 13.10 -14.47
N ASP A 108 19.24 14.26 -15.04
CA ASP A 108 19.75 15.57 -14.63
C ASP A 108 18.59 16.37 -14.03
N ILE A 109 18.86 17.12 -12.97
CA ILE A 109 17.90 18.03 -12.32
C ILE A 109 18.44 19.45 -12.45
N SER A 110 17.60 20.39 -12.90
CA SER A 110 17.99 21.80 -12.97
C SER A 110 18.23 22.39 -11.56
N ASP A 111 19.06 23.44 -11.48
CA ASP A 111 19.43 24.09 -10.20
C ASP A 111 18.20 24.62 -9.43
N ASP A 112 17.11 24.93 -10.12
CA ASP A 112 15.85 25.39 -9.53
C ASP A 112 14.88 24.26 -9.18
N GLY A 113 15.25 22.99 -9.48
CA GLY A 113 14.44 21.81 -9.20
C GLY A 113 13.17 21.68 -10.04
N LEU A 114 13.05 22.44 -11.13
CA LEU A 114 11.86 22.44 -11.98
C LEU A 114 11.94 21.49 -13.16
N GLU A 115 13.13 21.24 -13.70
CA GLU A 115 13.30 20.41 -14.89
C GLU A 115 14.08 19.14 -14.55
N TYR A 116 13.53 17.98 -14.95
CA TYR A 116 14.14 16.66 -14.88
C TYR A 116 14.35 16.18 -16.31
N THR A 117 15.60 15.89 -16.68
CA THR A 117 15.92 15.28 -17.98
C THR A 117 16.34 13.85 -17.75
N PHE A 118 15.52 12.90 -18.19
CA PHE A 118 15.80 11.47 -18.06
C PHE A 118 16.49 10.96 -19.32
N HIS A 119 17.58 10.21 -19.12
CA HIS A 119 18.30 9.47 -20.16
C HIS A 119 17.86 8.02 -20.12
N LEU A 120 17.14 7.57 -21.13
CA LEU A 120 16.51 6.26 -21.15
C LEU A 120 17.48 5.17 -21.64
N ARG A 121 17.32 3.96 -21.12
CA ARG A 121 18.08 2.78 -21.58
C ARG A 121 17.75 2.47 -23.02
N GLN A 122 18.79 2.22 -23.82
CA GLN A 122 18.65 1.80 -25.21
C GLN A 122 18.53 0.28 -25.32
N GLY A 123 17.73 -0.19 -26.27
CA GLY A 123 17.59 -1.61 -26.58
C GLY A 123 16.68 -2.38 -25.62
N VAL A 124 15.96 -1.70 -24.73
CA VAL A 124 14.88 -2.31 -23.94
C VAL A 124 13.73 -2.66 -24.86
N LYS A 125 13.14 -3.84 -24.66
CA LYS A 125 11.98 -4.33 -25.42
C LYS A 125 10.80 -4.55 -24.48
N PHE A 126 9.62 -4.24 -24.97
CA PHE A 126 8.39 -4.76 -24.41
C PHE A 126 8.22 -6.25 -24.72
N HIS A 127 7.39 -6.96 -23.96
CA HIS A 127 7.15 -8.41 -24.12
C HIS A 127 6.65 -8.80 -25.53
N ASN A 128 6.03 -7.89 -26.26
CA ASN A 128 5.60 -8.09 -27.65
C ASN A 128 6.71 -7.83 -28.70
N GLY A 129 7.89 -7.42 -28.24
CA GLY A 129 9.08 -7.14 -29.07
C GLY A 129 9.19 -5.70 -29.56
N ASN A 130 8.24 -4.81 -29.25
CA ASN A 130 8.34 -3.38 -29.53
C ASN A 130 9.51 -2.74 -28.77
N ASP A 131 10.13 -1.70 -29.35
CA ASP A 131 11.18 -0.93 -28.71
C ASP A 131 10.56 0.02 -27.65
N PHE A 132 11.16 0.08 -26.47
CA PHE A 132 10.85 1.12 -25.48
C PHE A 132 11.51 2.44 -25.87
N THR A 133 10.75 3.52 -25.87
CA THR A 133 11.19 4.88 -26.23
C THR A 133 10.60 5.96 -25.31
N ALA A 134 11.05 7.20 -25.49
CA ALA A 134 10.53 8.36 -24.76
C ALA A 134 9.05 8.65 -25.06
N GLU A 135 8.53 8.23 -26.22
CA GLU A 135 7.09 8.36 -26.55
C GLU A 135 6.22 7.50 -25.63
N ASP A 136 6.71 6.32 -25.20
CA ASP A 136 5.97 5.46 -24.24
C ASP A 136 5.87 6.09 -22.86
N VAL A 137 6.91 6.80 -22.45
CA VAL A 137 6.89 7.57 -21.19
C VAL A 137 5.89 8.72 -21.27
N ALA A 138 5.94 9.50 -22.36
CA ALA A 138 5.02 10.60 -22.59
C ALA A 138 3.57 10.12 -22.65
N TYR A 139 3.31 9.02 -23.36
CA TYR A 139 2.00 8.37 -23.41
C TYR A 139 1.52 7.94 -22.04
N THR A 140 2.38 7.26 -21.27
CA THR A 140 2.05 6.75 -19.94
C THR A 140 1.63 7.88 -18.99
N PHE A 141 2.39 8.99 -18.95
CA PHE A 141 2.07 10.13 -18.10
C PHE A 141 0.77 10.82 -18.54
N HIS A 142 0.58 10.99 -19.84
CA HIS A 142 -0.65 11.57 -20.37
C HIS A 142 -1.87 10.67 -20.05
N ARG A 143 -1.74 9.35 -20.25
CA ARG A 143 -2.82 8.40 -19.99
C ARG A 143 -3.20 8.34 -18.52
N LEU A 144 -2.22 8.39 -17.60
CA LEU A 144 -2.48 8.39 -16.16
C LEU A 144 -3.39 9.54 -15.73
N LEU A 145 -3.29 10.70 -16.38
CA LEU A 145 -4.11 11.88 -16.09
C LEU A 145 -5.45 11.91 -16.86
N THR A 146 -5.64 11.04 -17.87
CA THR A 146 -6.80 11.13 -18.78
C THR A 146 -7.65 9.86 -18.86
N VAL A 147 -7.14 8.72 -18.39
CA VAL A 147 -7.87 7.45 -18.48
C VAL A 147 -9.14 7.48 -17.63
N GLU A 148 -10.27 7.03 -18.22
CA GLU A 148 -11.53 6.96 -17.49
C GLU A 148 -11.44 5.97 -16.31
N GLY A 149 -11.86 6.42 -15.14
CA GLY A 149 -11.74 5.65 -13.89
C GLY A 149 -10.30 5.56 -13.37
N GLY A 150 -9.40 6.40 -13.89
CA GLY A 150 -8.03 6.48 -13.43
C GLY A 150 -7.91 6.87 -11.96
N VAL A 151 -6.92 6.29 -11.31
CA VAL A 151 -6.47 6.59 -9.95
C VAL A 151 -4.97 6.90 -10.00
N ASN A 152 -4.34 7.23 -8.88
CA ASN A 152 -2.89 7.47 -8.80
C ASN A 152 -2.38 8.74 -9.54
N THR A 153 -3.29 9.64 -9.91
CA THR A 153 -2.92 10.90 -10.61
C THR A 153 -2.02 11.79 -9.77
N GLU A 154 -2.09 11.68 -8.44
CA GLU A 154 -1.28 12.42 -7.48
C GLU A 154 0.23 12.16 -7.61
N PHE A 155 0.64 11.05 -8.20
CA PHE A 155 2.06 10.73 -8.39
C PHE A 155 2.73 11.62 -9.44
N ILE A 156 1.96 12.19 -10.35
CA ILE A 156 2.47 13.07 -11.42
C ILE A 156 1.71 14.39 -11.56
N ASP A 157 0.81 14.69 -10.61
CA ASP A 157 0.03 15.94 -10.63
C ASP A 157 0.90 17.20 -10.49
N GLN A 158 2.17 17.04 -10.09
CA GLN A 158 3.16 18.12 -10.02
C GLN A 158 3.73 18.53 -11.40
N ILE A 159 3.49 17.74 -12.45
CA ILE A 159 3.92 18.09 -13.80
C ILE A 159 3.13 19.31 -14.30
N LYS A 160 3.84 20.24 -14.95
CA LYS A 160 3.24 21.46 -15.52
C LYS A 160 2.16 21.10 -16.55
N GLY A 161 0.98 21.69 -16.40
CA GLY A 161 -0.17 21.42 -17.26
C GLY A 161 -1.02 20.22 -16.81
N ALA A 162 -0.66 19.53 -15.71
CA ALA A 162 -1.44 18.39 -15.22
C ALA A 162 -2.84 18.81 -14.72
N ASP A 163 -2.95 19.95 -14.06
CA ASP A 163 -4.23 20.47 -13.55
C ASP A 163 -5.21 20.78 -14.70
N GLU A 164 -4.72 21.43 -15.77
CA GLU A 164 -5.49 21.76 -16.96
C GLU A 164 -5.91 20.50 -17.75
N LEU A 165 -5.01 19.49 -17.82
CA LEU A 165 -5.31 18.22 -18.48
C LEU A 165 -6.36 17.43 -17.70
N LEU A 166 -6.23 17.33 -16.36
CA LEU A 166 -7.22 16.70 -15.47
C LEU A 166 -8.59 17.39 -15.52
N ALA A 167 -8.60 18.72 -15.67
CA ALA A 167 -9.82 19.49 -15.84
C ALA A 167 -10.45 19.35 -17.25
N GLY A 168 -9.76 18.74 -18.21
CA GLY A 168 -10.19 18.62 -19.61
C GLY A 168 -10.14 19.96 -20.37
N GLU A 169 -9.29 20.90 -19.92
CA GLU A 169 -9.10 22.20 -20.56
C GLU A 169 -8.08 22.16 -21.70
N THR A 170 -7.28 21.10 -21.76
CA THR A 170 -6.28 20.82 -22.79
C THR A 170 -6.24 19.31 -23.09
N ASP A 171 -5.71 18.95 -24.27
CA ASP A 171 -5.46 17.57 -24.68
C ASP A 171 -3.96 17.21 -24.61
N THR A 172 -3.12 18.08 -24.03
CA THR A 172 -1.67 17.89 -23.97
C THR A 172 -1.14 18.18 -22.57
N LEU A 173 -0.14 17.40 -22.14
CA LEU A 173 0.60 17.60 -20.88
C LEU A 173 1.80 18.52 -21.17
N GLU A 174 1.64 19.81 -20.92
CA GLU A 174 2.63 20.87 -21.30
C GLU A 174 4.05 20.57 -20.75
N GLY A 175 4.14 19.99 -19.56
CA GLY A 175 5.42 19.77 -18.88
C GLY A 175 6.19 18.54 -19.37
N VAL A 176 5.71 17.79 -20.37
CA VAL A 176 6.41 16.61 -20.90
C VAL A 176 6.87 16.90 -22.32
N GLU A 177 8.17 16.78 -22.57
CA GLU A 177 8.81 17.03 -23.87
C GLU A 177 9.66 15.82 -24.26
N VAL A 178 9.31 15.16 -25.34
CA VAL A 178 10.16 14.15 -26.00
C VAL A 178 11.25 14.88 -26.78
N VAL A 179 12.49 14.80 -26.30
CA VAL A 179 13.64 15.46 -26.91
C VAL A 179 14.18 14.63 -28.09
N ASP A 180 14.32 13.34 -27.87
CA ASP A 180 14.62 12.30 -28.85
C ASP A 180 14.13 10.94 -28.33
N ASP A 181 14.36 9.85 -29.11
CA ASP A 181 13.86 8.50 -28.78
C ASP A 181 14.26 8.02 -27.38
N TYR A 182 15.36 8.54 -26.81
CA TYR A 182 15.92 8.09 -25.53
C TYR A 182 16.17 9.22 -24.54
N THR A 183 15.59 10.38 -24.79
CA THR A 183 15.70 11.54 -23.90
C THR A 183 14.34 12.18 -23.73
N ILE A 184 13.85 12.24 -22.49
CA ILE A 184 12.60 12.91 -22.15
C ILE A 184 12.85 13.94 -21.06
N LYS A 185 12.23 15.13 -21.22
CA LYS A 185 12.29 16.18 -20.24
C LYS A 185 10.92 16.38 -19.60
N VAL A 186 10.91 16.45 -18.27
CA VAL A 186 9.72 16.69 -17.46
C VAL A 186 9.92 18.00 -16.70
N THR A 187 8.98 18.93 -16.88
CA THR A 187 8.95 20.22 -16.19
C THR A 187 7.83 20.23 -15.15
N LEU A 188 8.16 20.53 -13.92
CA LEU A 188 7.20 20.64 -12.83
C LEU A 188 6.59 22.04 -12.75
N LYS A 189 5.39 22.18 -12.17
CA LYS A 189 4.73 23.48 -11.91
C LYS A 189 5.39 24.24 -10.77
N GLU A 190 5.98 23.54 -9.83
CA GLU A 190 6.81 24.06 -8.73
C GLU A 190 7.88 23.02 -8.37
N PRO A 191 9.00 23.40 -7.74
CA PRO A 191 10.00 22.42 -7.34
C PRO A 191 9.39 21.40 -6.38
N PHE A 192 9.61 20.11 -6.66
CA PHE A 192 9.15 19.03 -5.81
C PHE A 192 10.25 17.96 -5.70
N ALA A 193 11.01 18.01 -4.61
CA ALA A 193 12.15 17.11 -4.41
C ALA A 193 11.76 15.62 -4.26
N GLY A 194 10.50 15.33 -3.86
CA GLY A 194 9.94 13.98 -3.81
C GLY A 194 9.53 13.41 -5.18
N PHE A 195 9.75 14.13 -6.29
CA PHE A 195 9.26 13.71 -7.61
C PHE A 195 9.80 12.35 -8.06
N LEU A 196 11.10 12.10 -7.87
CA LEU A 196 11.69 10.79 -8.23
C LEU A 196 11.09 9.64 -7.40
N ALA A 197 10.89 9.86 -6.10
CA ALA A 197 10.21 8.88 -5.26
C ALA A 197 8.76 8.66 -5.68
N SER A 198 8.04 9.72 -6.07
CA SER A 198 6.67 9.64 -6.54
C SER A 198 6.54 8.80 -7.82
N ILE A 199 7.41 9.01 -8.81
CA ILE A 199 7.40 8.24 -10.07
C ILE A 199 8.02 6.84 -9.96
N SER A 200 8.59 6.47 -8.81
CA SER A 200 8.99 5.07 -8.51
C SER A 200 7.81 4.22 -8.06
N SER A 201 6.64 4.82 -7.79
CA SER A 201 5.42 4.10 -7.44
C SER A 201 4.98 3.16 -8.57
N PRO A 202 4.47 1.95 -8.25
CA PRO A 202 3.92 1.04 -9.27
C PRO A 202 2.80 1.69 -10.10
N GLY A 203 2.07 2.66 -9.54
CA GLY A 203 1.06 3.43 -10.27
C GLY A 203 1.58 4.20 -11.49
N VAL A 204 2.91 4.37 -11.61
CA VAL A 204 3.59 5.06 -12.73
C VAL A 204 4.42 4.09 -13.58
N SER A 205 4.05 2.81 -13.59
CA SER A 205 4.66 1.82 -14.49
C SER A 205 4.53 2.22 -15.96
N ILE A 206 5.59 2.02 -16.74
CA ILE A 206 5.64 2.45 -18.15
C ILE A 206 4.96 1.43 -19.06
N TYR A 207 4.13 1.90 -19.96
CA TYR A 207 3.33 1.12 -20.88
C TYR A 207 3.81 1.28 -22.32
N ASP A 208 3.69 0.20 -23.10
CA ASP A 208 3.79 0.24 -24.56
C ASP A 208 2.61 1.06 -25.11
N SER A 209 2.89 2.21 -25.68
CA SER A 209 1.89 3.17 -26.15
C SER A 209 1.01 2.58 -27.25
N GLU A 210 1.61 1.90 -28.23
CA GLU A 210 0.90 1.29 -29.36
C GLU A 210 0.02 0.11 -28.92
N ALA A 211 0.59 -0.80 -28.10
CA ALA A 211 -0.12 -1.98 -27.63
C ALA A 211 -1.27 -1.62 -26.66
N THR A 212 -1.03 -0.67 -25.74
CA THR A 212 -2.04 -0.25 -24.75
C THR A 212 -3.21 0.47 -25.44
N GLU A 213 -2.92 1.35 -26.40
CA GLU A 213 -3.96 2.02 -27.18
C GLU A 213 -4.79 1.02 -28.01
N ALA A 214 -4.12 0.06 -28.66
CA ALA A 214 -4.77 -0.99 -29.43
C ALA A 214 -5.63 -1.93 -28.56
N ALA A 215 -5.20 -2.24 -27.33
CA ALA A 215 -5.92 -3.09 -26.40
C ALA A 215 -7.17 -2.40 -25.80
N GLY A 216 -7.13 -1.07 -25.63
CA GLY A 216 -8.22 -0.30 -25.04
C GLY A 216 -8.64 -0.85 -23.67
N ASP A 217 -9.93 -1.15 -23.48
CA ASP A 217 -10.45 -1.67 -22.20
C ASP A 217 -10.00 -3.09 -21.86
N GLN A 218 -9.34 -3.80 -22.77
CA GLN A 218 -8.78 -5.13 -22.50
C GLN A 218 -7.40 -5.05 -21.83
N PHE A 219 -6.72 -3.90 -21.88
CA PHE A 219 -5.45 -3.70 -21.18
C PHE A 219 -5.63 -3.86 -19.66
N GLY A 220 -4.82 -4.67 -19.06
CA GLY A 220 -4.91 -5.05 -17.64
C GLY A 220 -5.95 -6.14 -17.34
N MET A 221 -6.80 -6.51 -18.30
CA MET A 221 -7.83 -7.54 -18.15
C MET A 221 -7.54 -8.81 -18.94
N ASP A 222 -6.91 -8.67 -20.09
CA ASP A 222 -6.52 -9.79 -20.96
C ASP A 222 -4.98 -9.90 -20.96
N PRO A 223 -4.41 -11.01 -20.44
CA PRO A 223 -2.96 -11.24 -20.45
C PRO A 223 -2.34 -11.14 -21.84
N ALA A 224 -3.06 -11.54 -22.90
CA ALA A 224 -2.52 -11.55 -24.26
C ALA A 224 -2.20 -10.15 -24.83
N VAL A 225 -2.78 -9.09 -24.24
CA VAL A 225 -2.59 -7.70 -24.68
C VAL A 225 -2.05 -6.80 -23.57
N THR A 226 -1.79 -7.36 -22.37
CA THR A 226 -1.19 -6.65 -21.25
C THR A 226 0.30 -6.92 -21.26
N VAL A 227 1.06 -6.03 -21.90
CA VAL A 227 2.50 -6.18 -22.11
C VAL A 227 3.27 -5.09 -21.37
N GLY A 228 4.41 -5.44 -20.81
CA GLY A 228 5.34 -4.55 -20.13
C GLY A 228 6.78 -4.81 -20.56
N THR A 229 7.71 -4.23 -19.82
CA THR A 229 9.16 -4.41 -20.00
C THR A 229 9.79 -5.30 -18.93
N GLY A 230 8.99 -5.75 -17.95
CA GLY A 230 9.43 -6.40 -16.73
C GLY A 230 10.02 -7.80 -16.90
N PRO A 231 10.53 -8.39 -15.78
CA PRO A 231 11.23 -9.68 -15.79
C PRO A 231 10.33 -10.88 -16.09
N PHE A 232 9.02 -10.72 -16.01
CA PHE A 232 8.05 -11.75 -16.36
C PHE A 232 6.98 -11.21 -17.31
N GLU A 233 6.42 -12.11 -18.11
CA GLU A 233 5.27 -11.89 -18.98
C GLU A 233 3.99 -12.35 -18.28
N PHE A 234 2.87 -11.64 -18.46
CA PHE A 234 1.57 -12.05 -17.95
C PHE A 234 0.98 -13.13 -18.87
N ALA A 235 1.21 -14.38 -18.53
CA ALA A 235 0.92 -15.51 -19.41
C ALA A 235 -0.56 -15.93 -19.40
N SER A 236 -1.20 -16.01 -18.22
CA SER A 236 -2.62 -16.33 -18.12
C SER A 236 -3.27 -15.84 -16.83
N TRP A 237 -4.59 -15.69 -16.88
CA TRP A 237 -5.44 -15.34 -15.75
C TRP A 237 -6.71 -16.18 -15.78
N SER A 238 -6.83 -17.12 -14.84
CA SER A 238 -8.04 -17.89 -14.59
C SER A 238 -8.75 -17.30 -13.37
N PHE A 239 -9.81 -16.55 -13.61
CA PHE A 239 -10.50 -15.75 -12.60
C PHE A 239 -10.90 -16.57 -11.36
N ASN A 240 -10.59 -16.06 -10.14
CA ASN A 240 -10.75 -16.70 -8.84
C ASN A 240 -10.04 -18.07 -8.70
N ASN A 241 -9.06 -18.37 -9.53
CA ASN A 241 -8.31 -19.60 -9.49
C ASN A 241 -6.81 -19.34 -9.41
N GLN A 242 -6.22 -18.81 -10.49
CA GLN A 242 -4.78 -18.54 -10.53
C GLN A 242 -4.39 -17.54 -11.62
N LEU A 243 -3.23 -16.94 -11.42
CA LEU A 243 -2.48 -16.12 -12.36
C LEU A 243 -1.18 -16.85 -12.68
N VAL A 244 -0.69 -16.75 -13.91
CA VAL A 244 0.58 -17.36 -14.32
C VAL A 244 1.45 -16.30 -14.96
N LEU A 245 2.67 -16.21 -14.48
CA LEU A 245 3.73 -15.38 -15.04
C LEU A 245 4.79 -16.32 -15.63
N THR A 246 5.26 -16.02 -16.84
CA THR A 246 6.38 -16.73 -17.48
C THR A 246 7.59 -15.82 -17.58
N ARG A 247 8.77 -16.38 -17.51
CA ARG A 247 10.00 -15.61 -17.58
C ARG A 247 10.14 -14.87 -18.91
N ASN A 248 10.46 -13.56 -18.85
CA ASN A 248 10.93 -12.79 -19.99
C ASN A 248 12.41 -13.14 -20.26
N GLU A 249 12.67 -13.89 -21.32
CA GLU A 249 14.04 -14.31 -21.68
C GLU A 249 14.90 -13.13 -22.15
N ASP A 250 14.28 -12.07 -22.66
CA ASP A 250 14.94 -10.89 -23.23
C ASP A 250 14.94 -9.70 -22.25
N TYR A 251 14.71 -9.95 -20.95
CA TYR A 251 14.68 -8.88 -19.94
C TYR A 251 15.96 -8.07 -19.94
N TRP A 252 15.86 -6.76 -20.02
CA TRP A 252 16.98 -5.84 -20.18
C TRP A 252 18.04 -5.93 -19.07
N ASN A 253 17.63 -6.33 -17.86
CA ASN A 253 18.51 -6.51 -16.70
C ASN A 253 18.95 -7.99 -16.51
N GLY A 254 18.74 -8.83 -17.53
CA GLY A 254 19.01 -10.27 -17.51
C GLY A 254 17.79 -11.10 -17.09
N ALA A 255 17.63 -12.26 -17.70
CA ALA A 255 16.50 -13.13 -17.38
C ALA A 255 16.52 -13.60 -15.92
N SER A 256 15.36 -13.72 -15.28
CA SER A 256 15.24 -14.30 -13.95
C SER A 256 15.73 -15.77 -13.93
N GLU A 257 16.19 -16.26 -12.79
CA GLU A 257 16.50 -17.69 -12.62
C GLU A 257 15.21 -18.56 -12.55
N LEU A 258 14.06 -17.95 -12.15
CA LEU A 258 12.78 -18.65 -12.16
C LEU A 258 12.26 -18.81 -13.60
N PRO A 259 11.78 -19.99 -13.99
CA PRO A 259 11.10 -20.17 -15.28
C PRO A 259 9.71 -19.50 -15.31
N GLY A 260 9.12 -19.25 -14.15
CA GLY A 260 7.83 -18.60 -13.99
C GLY A 260 7.30 -18.68 -12.58
N VAL A 261 6.11 -18.12 -12.39
CA VAL A 261 5.39 -18.06 -11.12
C VAL A 261 3.93 -18.45 -11.33
N VAL A 262 3.40 -19.28 -10.46
CA VAL A 262 1.96 -19.54 -10.34
C VAL A 262 1.46 -18.86 -9.07
N ILE A 263 0.56 -17.92 -9.21
CA ILE A 263 -0.06 -17.20 -8.10
C ILE A 263 -1.48 -17.74 -7.94
N LYS A 264 -1.73 -18.54 -6.91
CA LYS A 264 -3.03 -19.15 -6.63
C LYS A 264 -3.94 -18.18 -5.87
N ILE A 265 -5.22 -18.16 -6.20
CA ILE A 265 -6.22 -17.35 -5.48
C ILE A 265 -6.88 -18.24 -4.42
N ILE A 266 -6.51 -18.04 -3.16
CA ILE A 266 -6.94 -18.88 -2.02
C ILE A 266 -7.42 -17.96 -0.90
N PRO A 267 -8.74 -17.67 -0.80
CA PRO A 267 -9.26 -16.74 0.20
C PRO A 267 -9.09 -17.18 1.66
N ASP A 268 -9.07 -18.49 1.90
CA ASP A 268 -8.95 -19.07 3.24
C ASP A 268 -7.48 -19.23 3.64
N THR A 269 -7.04 -18.44 4.61
CA THR A 269 -5.64 -18.37 5.05
C THR A 269 -5.17 -19.62 5.79
N GLU A 270 -6.07 -20.39 6.42
CA GLU A 270 -5.71 -21.69 7.00
C GLU A 270 -5.45 -22.72 5.89
N THR A 271 -6.20 -22.66 4.79
CA THR A 271 -5.91 -23.48 3.59
C THR A 271 -4.53 -23.11 3.01
N GLN A 272 -4.19 -21.84 2.88
CA GLN A 272 -2.85 -21.41 2.47
C GLN A 272 -1.77 -21.96 3.42
N SER A 273 -2.01 -21.89 4.73
CA SER A 273 -1.11 -22.43 5.76
C SER A 273 -0.90 -23.95 5.59
N MET A 274 -1.96 -24.71 5.38
CA MET A 274 -1.87 -26.17 5.14
C MET A 274 -1.13 -26.48 3.84
N MET A 275 -1.34 -25.69 2.78
CA MET A 275 -0.63 -25.88 1.50
C MET A 275 0.86 -25.58 1.63
N PHE A 276 1.24 -24.57 2.41
CA PHE A 276 2.65 -24.34 2.71
C PHE A 276 3.26 -25.52 3.48
N GLU A 277 2.57 -26.03 4.50
CA GLU A 277 3.03 -27.18 5.29
C GLU A 277 3.14 -28.47 4.47
N SER A 278 2.29 -28.64 3.45
CA SER A 278 2.35 -29.78 2.52
C SER A 278 3.39 -29.62 1.40
N GLY A 279 3.96 -28.39 1.22
CA GLY A 279 4.90 -28.05 0.17
C GLY A 279 4.24 -27.72 -1.18
N GLU A 280 2.94 -27.43 -1.19
CA GLU A 280 2.17 -27.01 -2.36
C GLU A 280 2.22 -25.49 -2.57
N LEU A 281 2.72 -24.74 -1.58
CA LEU A 281 2.93 -23.32 -1.59
C LEU A 281 4.37 -23.01 -1.16
N ASP A 282 5.06 -22.12 -1.85
CA ASP A 282 6.45 -21.75 -1.56
C ASP A 282 6.59 -20.54 -0.66
N ILE A 283 5.65 -19.61 -0.78
CA ILE A 283 5.62 -18.37 0.00
C ILE A 283 4.22 -18.23 0.61
N LEU A 284 4.16 -18.06 1.91
CA LEU A 284 2.94 -17.78 2.67
C LEU A 284 3.07 -16.39 3.30
N ASP A 285 2.16 -15.50 2.98
CA ASP A 285 2.06 -14.20 3.63
C ASP A 285 1.39 -14.36 5.01
N LEU A 286 2.17 -14.15 6.05
CA LEU A 286 1.69 -14.22 7.43
C LEU A 286 1.01 -12.94 7.91
N ASP A 287 1.09 -11.84 7.17
CA ASP A 287 0.34 -10.62 7.50
C ASP A 287 -1.17 -10.85 7.34
N TYR A 288 -1.58 -11.69 6.38
CA TYR A 288 -2.96 -12.12 6.20
C TYR A 288 -3.32 -13.34 7.04
N ALA A 289 -2.37 -14.20 7.36
CA ALA A 289 -2.56 -15.41 8.17
C ALA A 289 -2.27 -15.16 9.66
N ALA A 290 -2.76 -14.07 10.23
CA ALA A 290 -2.42 -13.58 11.56
C ALA A 290 -2.59 -14.64 12.68
N ASP A 291 -3.64 -15.47 12.62
CA ASP A 291 -3.90 -16.55 13.58
C ASP A 291 -2.84 -17.66 13.52
N SER A 292 -2.10 -17.77 12.44
CA SER A 292 -1.07 -18.79 12.22
C SER A 292 0.35 -18.30 12.55
N VAL A 293 0.56 -17.00 12.73
CA VAL A 293 1.90 -16.39 12.88
C VAL A 293 2.72 -17.08 13.97
N ASP A 294 2.18 -17.17 15.19
CA ASP A 294 2.93 -17.74 16.33
C ASP A 294 3.28 -19.20 16.08
N ARG A 295 2.36 -19.98 15.51
CA ARG A 295 2.60 -21.36 15.11
C ARG A 295 3.75 -21.49 14.11
N PHE A 296 3.78 -20.62 13.10
CA PHE A 296 4.83 -20.64 12.07
C PHE A 296 6.19 -20.19 12.63
N VAL A 297 6.22 -19.13 13.43
CA VAL A 297 7.44 -18.63 14.08
C VAL A 297 8.04 -19.69 15.02
N GLU A 298 7.21 -20.42 15.76
CA GLU A 298 7.68 -21.48 16.66
C GLU A 298 8.10 -22.75 15.90
N THR A 299 7.35 -23.14 14.86
CA THR A 299 7.55 -24.43 14.18
C THR A 299 8.61 -24.33 13.08
N TYR A 300 8.67 -23.20 12.37
CA TYR A 300 9.51 -23.00 11.18
C TYR A 300 10.45 -21.77 11.30
N PRO A 301 11.16 -21.56 12.43
CA PRO A 301 11.92 -20.32 12.66
C PRO A 301 12.95 -20.01 11.56
N ASP A 302 13.53 -21.04 10.93
CA ASP A 302 14.52 -20.91 9.86
C ASP A 302 13.88 -20.59 8.48
N GLN A 303 12.57 -20.55 8.40
CA GLN A 303 11.81 -20.27 7.18
C GLN A 303 11.04 -18.93 7.28
N ILE A 304 11.17 -18.22 8.39
CA ILE A 304 10.55 -16.90 8.56
C ILE A 304 11.46 -15.84 7.96
N VAL A 305 10.93 -15.12 6.99
CA VAL A 305 11.56 -13.93 6.42
C VAL A 305 10.74 -12.72 6.81
N GLN A 306 11.42 -11.70 7.30
CA GLN A 306 10.80 -10.44 7.69
C GLN A 306 11.51 -9.26 7.06
N GLY A 307 10.80 -8.18 6.83
CA GLY A 307 11.33 -6.94 6.30
C GLY A 307 10.55 -5.72 6.77
N PRO A 308 11.09 -4.53 6.59
CA PRO A 308 10.40 -3.29 6.94
C PRO A 308 9.12 -3.15 6.14
N ARG A 309 8.08 -2.68 6.81
CA ARG A 309 6.83 -2.20 6.21
C ARG A 309 6.78 -0.70 6.44
N VAL A 310 7.05 0.08 5.40
CA VAL A 310 7.08 1.54 5.51
C VAL A 310 5.65 2.06 5.70
N GLY A 311 5.25 2.08 6.94
CA GLY A 311 3.93 2.50 7.39
C GLY A 311 3.90 2.66 8.90
N ILE A 312 2.97 3.43 9.39
CA ILE A 312 2.84 3.75 10.81
C ILE A 312 1.40 3.55 11.29
N VAL A 313 1.24 2.95 12.45
CA VAL A 313 0.02 3.06 13.25
C VAL A 313 0.13 4.33 14.09
N TYR A 314 -0.90 5.15 14.10
CA TYR A 314 -0.91 6.41 14.83
C TYR A 314 -2.24 6.64 15.55
N PHE A 315 -2.22 7.40 16.65
CA PHE A 315 -3.41 7.85 17.36
C PHE A 315 -3.51 9.37 17.25
N THR A 316 -4.69 9.87 16.88
CA THR A 316 -4.93 11.31 16.67
C THR A 316 -5.67 11.96 17.83
N MET A 317 -5.45 13.26 17.97
CA MET A 317 -6.19 14.15 18.84
C MET A 317 -6.70 15.34 18.02
N ASN A 318 -8.01 15.54 18.01
CA ASN A 318 -8.61 16.62 17.23
C ASN A 318 -8.49 17.95 17.99
N PHE A 319 -7.71 18.90 17.45
CA PHE A 319 -7.46 20.20 18.07
C PHE A 319 -8.72 21.09 18.20
N ASN A 320 -9.81 20.78 17.51
CA ASN A 320 -11.09 21.47 17.70
C ASN A 320 -11.82 21.05 18.99
N GLN A 321 -11.40 19.95 19.62
CA GLN A 321 -11.94 19.53 20.91
C GLN A 321 -11.19 20.23 22.05
N GLU A 322 -11.93 20.83 22.99
CA GLU A 322 -11.37 21.69 24.04
C GLU A 322 -10.20 21.08 24.82
N PRO A 323 -10.24 19.83 25.31
CA PRO A 323 -9.13 19.27 26.07
C PRO A 323 -7.82 19.25 25.26
N PHE A 324 -7.90 19.01 23.94
CA PHE A 324 -6.74 18.89 23.08
C PHE A 324 -6.20 20.22 22.53
N GLN A 325 -6.76 21.35 22.90
CA GLN A 325 -6.17 22.68 22.65
C GLN A 325 -4.95 22.94 23.53
N ASP A 326 -4.91 22.31 24.71
CA ASP A 326 -3.76 22.42 25.64
C ASP A 326 -2.71 21.35 25.35
N VAL A 327 -1.49 21.80 25.05
CA VAL A 327 -0.36 20.90 24.77
C VAL A 327 -0.03 19.96 25.93
N ARG A 328 -0.27 20.37 27.18
CA ARG A 328 -0.05 19.53 28.36
C ARG A 328 -0.99 18.32 28.37
N VAL A 329 -2.23 18.50 27.92
CA VAL A 329 -3.19 17.41 27.78
C VAL A 329 -2.74 16.44 26.69
N ARG A 330 -2.29 16.96 25.52
CA ARG A 330 -1.81 16.11 24.44
C ARG A 330 -0.56 15.32 24.83
N LYS A 331 0.39 15.96 25.54
CA LYS A 331 1.57 15.27 26.09
C LYS A 331 1.18 14.22 27.13
N ALA A 332 0.18 14.51 27.97
CA ALA A 332 -0.32 13.52 28.92
C ALA A 332 -0.91 12.29 28.22
N VAL A 333 -1.65 12.49 27.11
CA VAL A 333 -2.14 11.36 26.30
C VAL A 333 -0.98 10.55 25.72
N GLN A 334 0.04 11.19 25.13
CA GLN A 334 1.23 10.49 24.64
C GLN A 334 1.90 9.64 25.72
N MET A 335 2.04 10.19 26.92
CA MET A 335 2.71 9.51 28.06
C MET A 335 1.83 8.46 28.73
N SER A 336 0.53 8.44 28.47
CA SER A 336 -0.42 7.48 29.05
C SER A 336 -0.52 6.18 28.26
N ILE A 337 -0.01 6.13 27.04
CA ILE A 337 -0.14 4.97 26.14
C ILE A 337 1.16 4.17 26.15
N ASP A 338 1.12 2.96 26.72
CA ASP A 338 2.21 1.98 26.64
C ASP A 338 2.19 1.28 25.27
N ARG A 339 2.85 1.92 24.31
CA ARG A 339 2.89 1.49 22.91
C ARG A 339 3.61 0.17 22.74
N GLN A 340 4.65 -0.09 23.55
CA GLN A 340 5.38 -1.36 23.53
C GLN A 340 4.49 -2.49 24.03
N ALA A 341 3.75 -2.30 25.12
CA ALA A 341 2.83 -3.32 25.62
C ALA A 341 1.73 -3.66 24.62
N ILE A 342 1.24 -2.68 23.84
CA ILE A 342 0.27 -2.91 22.76
C ILE A 342 0.91 -3.73 21.63
N LEU A 343 2.10 -3.37 21.19
CA LEU A 343 2.86 -4.09 20.17
C LEU A 343 3.15 -5.54 20.59
N ASP A 344 3.58 -5.74 21.84
CA ASP A 344 3.85 -7.06 22.39
C ASP A 344 2.58 -7.93 22.48
N ALA A 345 1.49 -7.35 22.97
CA ALA A 345 0.23 -8.06 23.17
C ALA A 345 -0.45 -8.49 21.85
N LEU A 346 -0.42 -7.62 20.84
CA LEU A 346 -1.19 -7.81 19.61
C LEU A 346 -0.35 -8.38 18.44
N TYR A 347 0.95 -8.13 18.47
CA TYR A 347 1.85 -8.52 17.38
C TYR A 347 3.05 -9.33 17.86
N GLY A 348 3.06 -9.77 19.15
CA GLY A 348 4.18 -10.54 19.70
C GLY A 348 5.53 -9.81 19.64
N GLY A 349 5.52 -8.47 19.72
CA GLY A 349 6.71 -7.63 19.60
C GLY A 349 7.29 -7.51 18.20
N ARG A 350 6.56 -8.01 17.17
CA ARG A 350 6.99 -7.96 15.75
C ARG A 350 6.66 -6.61 15.14
N GLY A 351 7.58 -5.68 15.29
CA GLY A 351 7.47 -4.29 14.86
C GLY A 351 8.41 -3.40 15.63
N GLN A 352 8.24 -2.11 15.48
CA GLN A 352 9.04 -1.11 16.17
C GLN A 352 8.16 0.02 16.70
N VAL A 353 8.33 0.40 17.97
CA VAL A 353 7.68 1.60 18.51
C VAL A 353 8.30 2.83 17.87
N GLU A 354 7.48 3.64 17.22
CA GLU A 354 7.92 4.83 16.53
C GLU A 354 7.92 6.04 17.46
N GLN A 355 8.88 6.95 17.24
CA GLN A 355 9.02 8.17 18.04
C GLN A 355 8.59 9.43 17.27
N GLY A 356 8.36 9.30 15.96
CA GLY A 356 8.04 10.39 15.04
C GLY A 356 6.97 10.04 14.03
N ILE A 357 6.88 10.87 12.99
CA ILE A 357 5.96 10.69 11.86
C ILE A 357 6.52 9.71 10.85
N PHE A 358 7.86 9.71 10.71
CA PHE A 358 8.57 8.93 9.70
C PHE A 358 8.91 7.55 10.25
N PRO A 359 8.28 6.47 9.72
CA PRO A 359 8.54 5.12 10.19
C PRO A 359 9.89 4.59 9.72
N HIS A 360 10.35 3.55 10.38
CA HIS A 360 11.53 2.81 9.98
C HIS A 360 11.43 2.33 8.52
N GLY A 361 12.53 2.47 7.76
CA GLY A 361 12.57 2.15 6.32
C GLY A 361 12.14 3.28 5.39
N LEU A 362 11.64 4.42 5.91
CA LEU A 362 11.38 5.61 5.10
C LEU A 362 12.68 6.38 4.86
N ILE A 363 12.87 6.94 3.66
CA ILE A 363 13.90 7.95 3.41
C ILE A 363 13.72 9.08 4.44
N GLY A 364 14.81 9.46 5.12
CA GLY A 364 14.76 10.50 6.14
C GLY A 364 14.29 10.06 7.53
N PHE A 365 14.08 8.76 7.76
CA PHE A 365 13.88 8.23 9.11
C PHE A 365 14.97 8.74 10.08
N ASN A 366 14.56 9.16 11.26
CA ASN A 366 15.46 9.69 12.28
C ASN A 366 15.61 8.73 13.47
N PRO A 367 16.68 7.92 13.53
CA PRO A 367 16.90 6.97 14.62
C PRO A 367 17.23 7.64 15.97
N ASP A 368 17.60 8.94 15.93
CA ASP A 368 18.05 9.69 17.11
C ASP A 368 16.93 10.56 17.73
N GLN A 369 15.66 10.29 17.43
CA GLN A 369 14.54 11.01 18.02
C GLN A 369 14.42 10.79 19.52
N GLU A 370 13.95 11.82 20.24
CA GLU A 370 13.69 11.71 21.67
C GLU A 370 12.58 10.67 21.93
N GLU A 371 12.79 9.81 22.90
CA GLU A 371 11.81 8.80 23.30
C GLU A 371 10.59 9.44 23.96
N ILE A 372 9.39 9.15 23.45
CA ILE A 372 8.13 9.44 24.14
C ILE A 372 7.90 8.32 25.16
N LYS A 373 8.21 8.59 26.43
CA LYS A 373 8.15 7.60 27.51
C LYS A 373 6.74 7.36 28.00
N TYR A 374 6.41 6.10 28.24
CA TYR A 374 5.24 5.75 29.03
C TYR A 374 5.48 6.14 30.50
N ASP A 375 4.73 7.13 31.01
CA ASP A 375 4.80 7.60 32.39
C ASP A 375 3.42 8.13 32.84
N PRO A 376 2.55 7.24 33.31
CA PRO A 376 1.18 7.63 33.73
C PRO A 376 1.16 8.57 34.93
N GLU A 377 2.19 8.58 35.80
CA GLU A 377 2.24 9.50 36.91
C GLU A 377 2.60 10.93 36.46
N ALA A 378 3.55 11.06 35.53
CA ALA A 378 3.83 12.36 34.90
C ALA A 378 2.63 12.85 34.08
N ALA A 379 1.93 11.95 33.40
CA ALA A 379 0.70 12.28 32.67
C ALA A 379 -0.38 12.86 33.59
N LYS A 380 -0.67 12.24 34.74
CA LYS A 380 -1.59 12.77 35.76
C LYS A 380 -1.18 14.15 36.25
N ALA A 381 0.13 14.37 36.46
CA ALA A 381 0.62 15.68 36.89
C ALA A 381 0.36 16.76 35.82
N LEU A 382 0.63 16.47 34.53
CA LEU A 382 0.32 17.37 33.42
C LEU A 382 -1.18 17.67 33.29
N LEU A 383 -2.04 16.65 33.44
CA LEU A 383 -3.49 16.84 33.46
C LEU A 383 -3.95 17.75 34.59
N ALA A 384 -3.41 17.56 35.79
CA ALA A 384 -3.71 18.42 36.94
C ALA A 384 -3.27 19.88 36.69
N GLU A 385 -2.08 20.10 36.13
CA GLU A 385 -1.58 21.43 35.76
C GLU A 385 -2.42 22.09 34.65
N ALA A 386 -2.99 21.28 33.75
CA ALA A 386 -3.90 21.75 32.69
C ALA A 386 -5.33 22.02 33.20
N GLY A 387 -5.64 21.70 34.48
CA GLY A 387 -6.96 21.91 35.05
C GLY A 387 -7.88 20.69 35.03
N TYR A 388 -7.36 19.52 34.65
CA TYR A 388 -8.09 18.26 34.56
C TYR A 388 -7.67 17.26 35.64
N ALA A 389 -7.46 17.72 36.89
CA ALA A 389 -7.08 16.86 38.01
C ALA A 389 -8.10 15.73 38.31
N ASP A 390 -9.37 15.97 38.00
CA ASP A 390 -10.46 14.99 38.14
C ASP A 390 -10.72 14.19 36.85
N GLY A 391 -9.86 14.36 35.83
CA GLY A 391 -10.01 13.75 34.51
C GLY A 391 -11.06 14.44 33.61
N PHE A 392 -11.35 13.81 32.47
CA PHE A 392 -12.39 14.26 31.52
C PHE A 392 -12.89 13.09 30.68
N ASP A 393 -14.06 13.30 30.04
CA ASP A 393 -14.64 12.34 29.10
C ASP A 393 -14.21 12.68 27.66
N MET A 394 -13.87 11.65 26.87
CA MET A 394 -13.61 11.78 25.44
C MET A 394 -14.21 10.62 24.64
N GLU A 395 -14.37 10.82 23.35
CA GLU A 395 -14.75 9.78 22.40
C GLU A 395 -13.53 9.30 21.61
N ILE A 396 -13.41 7.96 21.47
CA ILE A 396 -12.53 7.35 20.48
C ILE A 396 -13.41 6.78 19.37
N ALA A 397 -13.30 7.33 18.18
CA ALA A 397 -14.06 6.88 17.02
C ALA A 397 -13.42 5.62 16.42
N ALA A 398 -14.16 4.53 16.38
CA ALA A 398 -13.76 3.28 15.76
C ALA A 398 -14.50 3.07 14.44
N ASP A 399 -13.78 2.63 13.42
CA ASP A 399 -14.38 2.15 12.18
C ASP A 399 -14.82 0.70 12.36
N SER A 400 -16.08 0.40 12.12
CA SER A 400 -16.65 -0.94 12.27
C SER A 400 -16.13 -1.96 11.23
N SER A 401 -15.47 -1.50 10.19
CA SER A 401 -14.77 -2.34 9.20
C SER A 401 -13.30 -2.64 9.57
N ALA A 402 -12.80 -1.99 10.65
CA ALA A 402 -11.44 -2.22 11.12
C ALA A 402 -11.23 -3.67 11.60
N SER A 403 -9.99 -4.15 11.53
CA SER A 403 -9.63 -5.49 12.00
C SER A 403 -9.88 -5.67 13.50
N ASP A 404 -10.10 -6.91 13.92
CA ASP A 404 -10.23 -7.27 15.33
C ASP A 404 -9.02 -6.78 16.14
N THR A 405 -7.81 -6.88 15.57
CA THR A 405 -6.58 -6.40 16.19
C THR A 405 -6.60 -4.90 16.45
N MET A 406 -7.09 -4.10 15.49
CA MET A 406 -7.26 -2.65 15.68
C MET A 406 -8.28 -2.34 16.77
N THR A 407 -9.38 -3.09 16.82
CA THR A 407 -10.40 -2.96 17.85
C THR A 407 -9.83 -3.27 19.23
N MET A 408 -9.08 -4.36 19.38
CA MET A 408 -8.41 -4.69 20.65
C MET A 408 -7.38 -3.62 21.05
N ALA A 409 -6.64 -3.05 20.09
CA ALA A 409 -5.72 -1.96 20.38
C ALA A 409 -6.42 -0.73 20.94
N LEU A 410 -7.60 -0.36 20.40
CA LEU A 410 -8.41 0.74 20.93
C LEU A 410 -8.92 0.47 22.35
N GLU A 411 -9.30 -0.78 22.66
CA GLU A 411 -9.71 -1.18 24.01
C GLU A 411 -8.55 -1.02 25.00
N ILE A 412 -7.33 -1.46 24.65
CA ILE A 412 -6.15 -1.30 25.49
C ILE A 412 -5.83 0.20 25.69
N VAL A 413 -5.89 1.00 24.62
CA VAL A 413 -5.68 2.46 24.73
C VAL A 413 -6.72 3.10 25.66
N SER A 414 -8.00 2.72 25.55
CA SER A 414 -9.07 3.21 26.44
C SER A 414 -8.80 2.88 27.91
N ASP A 415 -8.39 1.64 28.20
CA ASP A 415 -8.05 1.21 29.56
C ASP A 415 -6.86 1.97 30.13
N GLN A 416 -5.79 2.16 29.33
CA GLN A 416 -4.60 2.92 29.77
C GLN A 416 -4.93 4.40 30.00
N LEU A 417 -5.76 5.02 29.19
CA LEU A 417 -6.23 6.39 29.39
C LEU A 417 -7.07 6.51 30.68
N ALA A 418 -7.86 5.49 31.00
CA ALA A 418 -8.65 5.46 32.23
C ALA A 418 -7.76 5.44 33.50
N GLU A 419 -6.57 4.84 33.45
CA GLU A 419 -5.61 4.86 34.56
C GLU A 419 -5.16 6.27 34.97
N VAL A 420 -5.16 7.21 34.01
CA VAL A 420 -4.80 8.61 34.26
C VAL A 420 -6.03 9.52 34.44
N GLY A 421 -7.23 8.96 34.48
CA GLY A 421 -8.49 9.69 34.69
C GLY A 421 -9.16 10.18 33.41
N ILE A 422 -8.70 9.79 32.24
CA ILE A 422 -9.36 10.09 30.95
C ILE A 422 -10.35 8.97 30.65
N ASN A 423 -11.67 9.27 30.71
CA ASN A 423 -12.71 8.32 30.40
C ASN A 423 -12.98 8.29 28.89
N ALA A 424 -12.22 7.46 28.18
CA ALA A 424 -12.31 7.33 26.74
C ALA A 424 -13.37 6.29 26.36
N GLN A 425 -14.42 6.72 25.65
CA GLN A 425 -15.51 5.84 25.20
C GLN A 425 -15.36 5.52 23.73
N ILE A 426 -15.23 4.23 23.40
CA ILE A 426 -15.16 3.77 22.02
C ILE A 426 -16.56 3.84 21.41
N LYS A 427 -16.68 4.57 20.30
CA LYS A 427 -17.90 4.69 19.51
C LYS A 427 -17.68 4.16 18.10
N ASN A 428 -18.45 3.13 17.76
CA ASN A 428 -18.39 2.51 16.44
C ASN A 428 -19.21 3.31 15.42
N TYR A 429 -18.59 3.55 14.27
CA TYR A 429 -19.18 4.14 13.07
C TYR A 429 -19.14 3.12 11.94
N ASP A 430 -20.13 3.11 11.04
CA ASP A 430 -19.96 2.44 9.77
C ASP A 430 -18.87 3.16 8.94
N GLU A 431 -18.19 2.43 8.07
CA GLU A 431 -17.03 2.92 7.31
C GLU A 431 -17.34 4.24 6.57
N SER A 432 -18.48 4.31 5.89
CA SER A 432 -18.84 5.49 5.10
C SER A 432 -19.07 6.71 5.99
N THR A 433 -19.76 6.56 7.11
CA THR A 433 -19.97 7.62 8.10
C THR A 433 -18.67 8.03 8.77
N TRP A 434 -17.78 7.08 9.08
CA TRP A 434 -16.47 7.36 9.64
C TRP A 434 -15.62 8.21 8.68
N LEU A 435 -15.53 7.79 7.42
CA LEU A 435 -14.78 8.51 6.37
C LEU A 435 -15.34 9.92 6.13
N GLU A 436 -16.66 10.07 6.04
CA GLU A 436 -17.31 11.36 5.83
C GLU A 436 -17.06 12.31 7.02
N THR A 437 -17.25 11.80 8.25
CA THR A 437 -17.02 12.58 9.48
C THR A 437 -15.55 12.97 9.62
N ARG A 438 -14.62 12.07 9.27
CA ARG A 438 -13.19 12.39 9.24
C ARG A 438 -12.88 13.49 8.22
N LYS A 439 -13.39 13.39 6.99
CA LYS A 439 -13.17 14.39 5.93
C LYS A 439 -13.75 15.75 6.26
N SER A 440 -14.85 15.80 7.03
CA SER A 440 -15.42 17.08 7.50
C SER A 440 -14.59 17.76 8.59
N GLY A 441 -13.64 17.04 9.22
CA GLY A 441 -12.82 17.53 10.34
C GLY A 441 -13.51 17.39 11.70
N GLU A 442 -14.62 16.65 11.78
CA GLU A 442 -15.45 16.54 12.97
C GLU A 442 -15.24 15.24 13.76
N LEU A 443 -14.50 14.27 13.21
CA LEU A 443 -14.20 13.03 13.91
C LEU A 443 -13.39 13.34 15.17
N GLY A 444 -13.72 12.63 16.27
CA GLY A 444 -12.99 12.71 17.53
C GLY A 444 -11.58 12.12 17.43
N SER A 445 -11.04 11.68 18.57
CA SER A 445 -9.79 10.91 18.56
C SER A 445 -10.03 9.55 17.91
N PHE A 446 -9.03 9.04 17.21
CA PHE A 446 -9.08 7.71 16.58
C PHE A 446 -7.67 7.17 16.36
N MET A 447 -7.59 5.87 16.17
CA MET A 447 -6.36 5.20 15.72
C MET A 447 -6.54 4.76 14.26
N SER A 448 -5.48 4.89 13.47
CA SER A 448 -5.48 4.49 12.07
C SER A 448 -4.07 4.13 11.61
N THR A 449 -3.95 3.71 10.38
CA THR A 449 -2.67 3.40 9.73
C THR A 449 -2.43 4.34 8.55
N TRP A 450 -1.16 4.58 8.27
CA TRP A 450 -0.71 5.16 7.03
C TRP A 450 0.43 4.33 6.46
N SER A 451 0.35 3.95 5.21
CA SER A 451 1.40 3.26 4.49
C SER A 451 1.96 4.18 3.41
N ALA A 452 3.23 4.05 3.11
CA ALA A 452 3.87 4.87 2.08
C ALA A 452 3.32 4.54 0.69
N ASP A 453 2.77 5.54 0.01
CA ASP A 453 2.44 5.46 -1.41
C ASP A 453 3.71 5.60 -2.26
N TYR A 454 4.68 6.36 -1.76
CA TYR A 454 6.04 6.49 -2.27
C TYR A 454 7.00 6.76 -1.10
N ASN A 455 8.25 6.32 -1.24
CA ASN A 455 9.22 6.35 -0.13
C ASN A 455 9.90 7.73 -0.01
N ASP A 456 9.15 8.69 0.53
CA ASP A 456 9.65 10.05 0.82
C ASP A 456 8.92 10.63 2.04
N PRO A 457 9.59 11.44 2.89
CA PRO A 457 8.97 12.12 4.04
C PRO A 457 7.74 12.96 3.69
N ASP A 458 7.69 13.52 2.48
CA ASP A 458 6.57 14.31 2.00
C ASP A 458 5.25 13.53 2.05
N ASN A 459 5.26 12.25 1.69
CA ASN A 459 4.08 11.38 1.71
C ASN A 459 3.45 11.25 3.11
N PHE A 460 4.24 11.43 4.14
CA PHE A 460 3.78 11.39 5.54
C PHE A 460 3.44 12.79 6.04
N ILE A 461 4.40 13.71 6.07
CA ILE A 461 4.21 14.98 6.78
C ILE A 461 3.28 15.95 6.06
N TYR A 462 3.38 16.06 4.72
CA TYR A 462 2.50 16.93 3.94
C TYR A 462 1.06 16.43 3.92
N THR A 463 0.87 15.12 3.87
CA THR A 463 -0.45 14.47 3.91
C THR A 463 -1.25 14.84 5.15
N PHE A 464 -0.60 15.07 6.29
CA PHE A 464 -1.25 15.34 7.57
C PHE A 464 -1.16 16.81 7.99
N PHE A 465 -0.06 17.50 7.63
CA PHE A 465 0.28 18.83 8.15
C PHE A 465 0.64 19.85 7.07
N GLY A 466 0.41 19.55 5.80
CA GLY A 466 0.84 20.39 4.66
C GLY A 466 0.08 21.69 4.51
N ASN A 467 -1.19 21.74 4.89
CA ASN A 467 -2.03 22.93 4.88
C ASN A 467 -3.31 22.71 5.72
N GLU A 468 -4.14 23.76 5.85
CA GLU A 468 -5.38 23.69 6.64
C GLU A 468 -6.38 22.62 6.13
N GLU A 469 -6.46 22.43 4.81
CA GLU A 469 -7.34 21.40 4.22
C GLU A 469 -6.85 19.99 4.54
N LYS A 470 -5.55 19.72 4.36
CA LYS A 470 -4.94 18.42 4.65
C LYS A 470 -5.15 18.01 6.11
N THR A 471 -4.86 18.87 7.06
CA THR A 471 -5.05 18.56 8.48
C THR A 471 -6.52 18.44 8.86
N LYS A 472 -7.42 19.20 8.20
CA LYS A 472 -8.88 19.10 8.40
C LYS A 472 -9.43 17.77 7.93
N ILE A 473 -9.15 17.34 6.69
CA ILE A 473 -9.68 16.08 6.14
C ILE A 473 -9.16 14.83 6.89
N ARG A 474 -8.13 15.01 7.71
CA ARG A 474 -7.59 13.99 8.63
C ARG A 474 -8.15 14.14 10.05
N SER A 475 -9.07 15.09 10.29
CA SER A 475 -9.65 15.43 11.59
C SER A 475 -8.60 15.71 12.70
N ILE A 476 -7.43 16.18 12.32
CA ILE A 476 -6.42 16.67 13.27
C ILE A 476 -6.73 18.13 13.60
N ASN A 477 -7.01 18.95 12.58
CA ASN A 477 -7.26 20.39 12.69
C ASN A 477 -6.09 21.12 13.40
N TYR A 478 -4.86 20.75 13.06
CA TYR A 478 -3.65 21.34 13.60
C TYR A 478 -3.62 22.85 13.31
N PRO A 479 -3.38 23.73 14.30
CA PRO A 479 -3.64 25.16 14.13
C PRO A 479 -2.43 26.00 13.69
N ASP A 480 -1.19 25.45 13.72
CA ASP A 480 0.02 26.23 13.46
C ASP A 480 0.29 26.37 11.95
N THR A 481 -0.22 27.47 11.37
CA THR A 481 -0.02 27.76 9.95
C THR A 481 1.46 28.02 9.58
N SER A 482 2.29 28.44 10.52
CA SER A 482 3.72 28.64 10.27
C SER A 482 4.46 27.31 10.08
N VAL A 483 4.04 26.27 10.77
CA VAL A 483 4.53 24.90 10.56
C VAL A 483 4.06 24.39 9.21
N MET A 484 2.78 24.59 8.86
CA MET A 484 2.24 24.20 7.54
C MET A 484 3.00 24.86 6.38
N GLU A 485 3.32 26.15 6.51
CA GLU A 485 4.13 26.88 5.52
C GLU A 485 5.54 26.30 5.39
N ARG A 486 6.15 25.88 6.52
CA ARG A 486 7.46 25.21 6.50
C ARG A 486 7.38 23.83 5.86
N VAL A 487 6.33 23.03 6.16
CA VAL A 487 6.09 21.73 5.52
C VAL A 487 5.93 21.89 4.02
N ALA A 488 5.11 22.85 3.58
CA ALA A 488 4.95 23.14 2.15
C ALA A 488 6.26 23.60 1.48
N LYS A 489 7.07 24.38 2.20
CA LYS A 489 8.38 24.83 1.69
C LYS A 489 9.41 23.69 1.65
N ALA A 490 9.41 22.78 2.62
CA ALA A 490 10.37 21.66 2.66
C ALA A 490 10.31 20.80 1.38
N ARG A 491 9.12 20.65 0.78
CA ARG A 491 8.91 19.96 -0.51
C ARG A 491 9.74 20.55 -1.66
N THR A 492 10.06 21.85 -1.59
CA THR A 492 10.72 22.59 -2.66
C THR A 492 12.24 22.73 -2.46
N ILE A 493 12.79 22.16 -1.38
CA ILE A 493 14.23 22.19 -1.12
C ILE A 493 14.88 21.10 -1.97
N VAL A 494 15.74 21.51 -2.89
CA VAL A 494 16.40 20.63 -3.86
C VAL A 494 17.59 19.89 -3.22
N ASP A 495 18.31 20.56 -2.31
CA ASP A 495 19.40 19.91 -1.57
C ASP A 495 18.83 18.90 -0.57
N GLU A 496 19.16 17.63 -0.75
CA GLU A 496 18.59 16.53 0.03
C GLU A 496 18.96 16.62 1.52
N ASP A 497 20.21 16.95 1.84
CA ASP A 497 20.67 17.06 3.24
C ASP A 497 19.93 18.23 3.95
N GLU A 498 19.78 19.38 3.29
CA GLU A 498 19.01 20.52 3.80
C GLU A 498 17.53 20.15 3.98
N ARG A 499 16.94 19.46 3.02
CA ARG A 499 15.55 19.01 3.05
C ARG A 499 15.28 18.05 4.19
N LEU A 500 16.09 17.02 4.32
CA LEU A 500 15.95 16.02 5.40
C LEU A 500 16.18 16.63 6.78
N ALA A 501 17.11 17.61 6.91
CA ALA A 501 17.30 18.34 8.15
C ALA A 501 16.06 19.17 8.53
N GLU A 502 15.40 19.81 7.55
CA GLU A 502 14.15 20.55 7.77
C GLU A 502 13.00 19.62 8.17
N TYR A 503 12.87 18.46 7.53
CA TYR A 503 11.85 17.46 7.92
C TYR A 503 12.06 16.93 9.32
N LYS A 504 13.29 16.65 9.74
CA LYS A 504 13.61 16.27 11.12
C LYS A 504 13.22 17.36 12.13
N ALA A 505 13.51 18.62 11.82
CA ALA A 505 13.12 19.73 12.69
C ALA A 505 11.60 19.95 12.76
N LEU A 506 10.88 19.70 11.64
CA LEU A 506 9.43 19.75 11.60
C LEU A 506 8.80 18.60 12.40
N GLU A 507 9.34 17.41 12.29
CA GLU A 507 8.89 16.24 13.02
C GLU A 507 9.03 16.44 14.54
N GLU A 508 10.20 16.94 14.99
CA GLU A 508 10.43 17.32 16.39
C GLU A 508 9.40 18.34 16.87
N LYS A 509 9.14 19.39 16.06
CA LYS A 509 8.15 20.41 16.37
C LYS A 509 6.75 19.85 16.52
N ILE A 510 6.30 19.04 15.56
CA ILE A 510 4.92 18.53 15.50
C ILE A 510 4.68 17.46 16.58
N VAL A 511 5.62 16.52 16.76
CA VAL A 511 5.42 15.36 17.61
C VAL A 511 5.84 15.62 19.06
N HIS A 512 6.99 16.26 19.28
CA HIS A 512 7.54 16.41 20.63
C HIS A 512 7.23 17.75 21.27
N GLU A 513 7.27 18.87 20.52
CA GLU A 513 6.91 20.16 21.09
C GLU A 513 5.39 20.32 21.19
N ASP A 514 4.66 20.10 20.08
CA ASP A 514 3.22 20.34 19.98
C ASP A 514 2.38 19.10 20.36
N ALA A 515 2.99 17.92 20.42
CA ALA A 515 2.31 16.66 20.69
C ALA A 515 1.04 16.47 19.81
N ALA A 516 1.17 16.75 18.49
CA ALA A 516 0.02 16.84 17.60
C ALA A 516 -0.63 15.48 17.31
N TRP A 517 0.12 14.40 17.43
CA TRP A 517 -0.40 13.04 17.39
C TRP A 517 0.46 12.10 18.25
N VAL A 518 0.04 10.84 18.39
CA VAL A 518 0.82 9.80 19.05
C VAL A 518 1.32 8.83 17.97
N PRO A 519 2.62 8.84 17.67
CA PRO A 519 3.21 7.78 16.86
C PRO A 519 3.15 6.47 17.66
N MET A 520 2.49 5.46 17.12
CA MET A 520 2.33 4.21 17.85
C MET A 520 3.49 3.25 17.53
N PHE A 521 3.43 2.59 16.41
CA PHE A 521 4.43 1.63 15.96
C PHE A 521 4.32 1.38 14.45
N SER A 522 5.41 0.92 13.86
CA SER A 522 5.44 0.27 12.56
C SER A 522 5.38 -1.25 12.73
N ARG A 523 4.81 -1.94 11.75
CA ARG A 523 4.81 -3.41 11.70
C ARG A 523 5.90 -3.88 10.75
N LEU A 524 6.26 -5.15 10.84
CA LEU A 524 7.09 -5.82 9.85
C LEU A 524 6.21 -6.61 8.89
N HIS A 525 6.62 -6.72 7.65
CA HIS A 525 6.15 -7.80 6.78
C HIS A 525 6.69 -9.12 7.28
N LEU A 526 5.86 -10.15 7.26
CA LEU A 526 6.22 -11.46 7.75
C LEU A 526 5.78 -12.53 6.74
N PHE A 527 6.73 -13.33 6.29
CA PHE A 527 6.48 -14.43 5.36
C PHE A 527 7.07 -15.73 5.89
N ALA A 528 6.35 -16.84 5.69
CA ALA A 528 6.95 -18.15 5.74
C ALA A 528 7.38 -18.54 4.32
N VAL A 529 8.65 -18.92 4.17
CA VAL A 529 9.29 -19.16 2.87
C VAL A 529 9.86 -20.56 2.83
N SER A 530 9.51 -21.33 1.81
CA SER A 530 9.98 -22.70 1.61
C SER A 530 11.51 -22.76 1.52
N LYS A 531 12.12 -23.81 2.05
CA LYS A 531 13.57 -23.99 2.02
C LYS A 531 14.17 -24.06 0.62
N ARG A 532 13.37 -24.39 -0.39
CA ARG A 532 13.84 -24.38 -1.78
C ARG A 532 13.96 -22.99 -2.37
N VAL A 533 13.31 -21.98 -1.78
CA VAL A 533 13.35 -20.59 -2.23
C VAL A 533 14.61 -19.92 -1.70
N GLN A 534 15.34 -19.25 -2.59
CA GLN A 534 16.51 -18.45 -2.28
C GLN A 534 16.31 -17.04 -2.82
N GLY A 535 16.82 -16.02 -2.13
CA GLY A 535 16.82 -14.64 -2.61
C GLY A 535 15.50 -13.87 -2.39
N PHE A 536 14.48 -14.47 -1.77
CA PHE A 536 13.25 -13.76 -1.42
C PHE A 536 13.52 -12.67 -0.38
N ALA A 537 13.01 -11.47 -0.64
CA ALA A 537 12.99 -10.36 0.30
C ALA A 537 11.63 -9.64 0.21
N PRO A 538 11.01 -9.28 1.33
CA PRO A 538 9.80 -8.45 1.33
C PRO A 538 10.07 -7.10 0.68
N LEU A 539 9.10 -6.57 -0.04
CA LEU A 539 9.15 -5.19 -0.51
C LEU A 539 9.03 -4.22 0.67
N TRP A 540 9.60 -3.03 0.51
CA TRP A 540 9.51 -1.96 1.51
C TRP A 540 8.10 -1.38 1.61
N SER A 541 7.29 -1.49 0.55
CA SER A 541 5.97 -0.86 0.46
C SER A 541 5.06 -1.26 1.62
N GLY A 542 4.09 -0.42 1.94
CA GLY A 542 3.08 -0.76 2.95
C GLY A 542 2.13 -1.88 2.54
N LEU A 543 2.19 -2.32 1.29
CA LEU A 543 1.44 -3.42 0.69
C LEU A 543 2.25 -4.71 0.75
N SER A 544 1.58 -5.85 0.80
CA SER A 544 2.22 -7.17 0.88
C SER A 544 2.56 -7.76 -0.50
N ASP A 545 2.79 -6.90 -1.49
CA ASP A 545 3.18 -7.35 -2.84
C ASP A 545 4.57 -7.98 -2.84
N GLN A 546 4.82 -8.88 -3.78
CA GLN A 546 6.06 -9.65 -3.87
C GLN A 546 6.74 -9.42 -5.22
N LEU A 547 8.05 -9.22 -5.19
CA LEU A 547 8.88 -9.16 -6.38
C LEU A 547 9.65 -10.48 -6.53
N PHE A 548 9.42 -11.18 -7.63
CA PHE A 548 9.95 -12.53 -7.84
C PHE A 548 11.29 -12.57 -8.60
N TYR A 549 11.71 -11.45 -9.17
CA TYR A 549 12.86 -11.37 -10.07
C TYR A 549 14.16 -11.96 -9.49
N HIS A 550 14.44 -11.69 -8.21
CA HIS A 550 15.68 -12.12 -7.55
C HIS A 550 15.61 -13.51 -6.92
N ILE A 551 14.50 -14.22 -7.11
CA ILE A 551 14.28 -15.53 -6.53
C ILE A 551 14.88 -16.61 -7.42
N SER A 552 15.48 -17.62 -6.78
CA SER A 552 15.82 -18.90 -7.39
C SER A 552 15.32 -20.07 -6.55
N LEU A 553 15.20 -21.23 -7.16
CA LEU A 553 14.78 -22.45 -6.49
C LEU A 553 15.96 -23.43 -6.42
N SER A 554 16.31 -23.88 -5.21
CA SER A 554 17.25 -24.98 -5.02
C SER A 554 16.56 -26.33 -5.26
N GLU A 555 17.32 -27.33 -5.75
CA GLU A 555 16.84 -28.71 -5.95
C GLU A 555 16.43 -29.38 -4.62
#